data_df772d1a3f43b4779d1b88e8e6e94966
#
_entry.id   df772d1a3f43b4779d1b88e8e6e94966
#
_cell.length_a   1.000
_cell.length_b   1.000
_cell.length_c   1.000
_cell.angle_alpha   90.00
_cell.angle_beta   90.00
_cell.angle_gamma   90.00
#
_symmetry.space_group_name_H-M   'P 1'
#
loop_
_entity.id
_entity.type
_entity.pdbx_description
1 polymer ?
#
loop_
_entity_poly.entity_id
_entity_poly.type
_entity_poly.pdbx_seq_one_letter_code
_entity_poly.pdbx_strand_id
1 'polypeptide(L)'
;MKRLIGLFLAGALLAGSQAAFAHDADVEWIVEPGAENMPFSSAVRVGHLLFVSGALGYDRETRSLVEGGIGPETKKTLENIQATLEANGSSMNNVVKCTVFLADINEWAAMNEVYVTFFGNKPARSALGVNGLALGARTEIECIAVVD
;
A
#
# COMPACT_ATOMS: atom_id res chain seq x y z
N MET A 1 -67.91 15.30 41.57
CA MET A 1 -66.48 15.63 41.72
C MET A 1 -65.68 14.67 40.89
N LYS A 2 -65.27 15.07 39.68
CA LYS A 2 -64.43 14.26 38.77
C LYS A 2 -63.05 14.91 38.69
N ARG A 3 -62.00 14.21 39.19
CA ARG A 3 -60.62 14.65 39.11
C ARG A 3 -60.06 14.19 37.77
N LEU A 4 -59.66 15.19 36.94
CA LEU A 4 -58.82 14.93 35.73
C LEU A 4 -57.39 14.72 36.19
N ILE A 5 -56.81 13.60 35.83
CA ILE A 5 -55.38 13.32 35.98
C ILE A 5 -54.74 13.66 34.63
N GLY A 6 -53.95 14.75 34.63
CA GLY A 6 -53.17 15.14 33.46
C GLY A 6 -51.91 14.26 33.35
N LEU A 7 -51.79 13.60 32.20
CA LEU A 7 -50.59 12.79 31.84
C LEU A 7 -49.58 13.72 31.14
N PHE A 8 -48.49 14.06 31.84
CA PHE A 8 -47.34 14.75 31.22
C PHE A 8 -46.47 13.77 30.48
N LEU A 9 -46.49 13.81 29.14
CA LEU A 9 -45.51 13.10 28.35
C LEU A 9 -44.21 13.96 28.30
N ALA A 10 -43.17 13.49 29.01
CA ALA A 10 -41.85 14.06 28.90
C ALA A 10 -41.19 13.48 27.63
N GLY A 11 -41.14 14.29 26.57
CA GLY A 11 -40.37 13.98 25.39
C GLY A 11 -38.86 14.15 25.66
N ALA A 12 -38.12 13.04 25.71
CA ALA A 12 -36.67 13.08 25.74
C ALA A 12 -36.15 13.37 24.32
N LEU A 13 -35.65 14.60 24.11
CA LEU A 13 -34.84 14.90 22.92
C LEU A 13 -33.50 14.18 23.07
N LEU A 14 -33.32 13.11 22.30
CA LEU A 14 -32.00 12.55 22.03
C LEU A 14 -31.25 13.49 21.08
N ALA A 15 -30.46 14.40 21.65
CA ALA A 15 -29.47 15.15 20.90
C ALA A 15 -28.36 14.18 20.49
N GLY A 16 -28.49 13.61 19.29
CA GLY A 16 -27.42 12.84 18.66
C GLY A 16 -26.22 13.76 18.41
N SER A 17 -25.20 13.63 19.24
CA SER A 17 -23.89 14.24 18.98
C SER A 17 -23.33 13.63 17.68
N GLN A 18 -23.51 14.30 16.56
CA GLN A 18 -22.71 14.06 15.37
C GLN A 18 -21.32 14.60 15.66
N ALA A 19 -20.43 13.73 16.13
CA ALA A 19 -19.01 14.02 16.11
C ALA A 19 -18.62 14.18 14.64
N ALA A 20 -18.46 15.43 14.22
CA ALA A 20 -17.83 15.75 12.95
C ALA A 20 -16.37 15.29 13.07
N PHE A 21 -16.04 14.14 12.49
CA PHE A 21 -14.66 13.75 12.26
C PHE A 21 -14.10 14.60 11.12
N ALA A 22 -13.78 15.87 11.42
CA ALA A 22 -12.80 16.61 10.63
C ALA A 22 -11.44 16.04 11.00
N HIS A 23 -11.08 14.93 10.38
CA HIS A 23 -9.73 14.38 10.45
C HIS A 23 -8.95 15.08 9.35
N ASP A 24 -8.19 16.13 9.70
CA ASP A 24 -7.04 16.55 8.92
C ASP A 24 -6.10 15.35 8.99
N ALA A 25 -6.12 14.51 7.96
CA ALA A 25 -5.21 13.40 7.89
C ALA A 25 -3.81 13.98 7.70
N ASP A 26 -2.94 13.79 8.69
CA ASP A 26 -1.52 14.11 8.54
C ASP A 26 -0.97 13.36 7.34
N VAL A 27 -0.45 14.09 6.36
CA VAL A 27 0.17 13.54 5.16
C VAL A 27 1.66 13.77 5.23
N GLU A 28 2.42 12.68 5.17
CA GLU A 28 3.88 12.69 5.17
C GLU A 28 4.40 12.13 3.84
N TRP A 29 5.20 12.93 3.12
CA TRP A 29 5.90 12.50 1.89
C TRP A 29 7.29 12.01 2.25
N ILE A 30 7.55 10.74 2.00
CA ILE A 30 8.77 10.04 2.40
C ILE A 30 9.67 9.90 1.19
N VAL A 31 10.86 10.50 1.26
CA VAL A 31 11.91 10.39 0.24
C VAL A 31 13.08 9.64 0.86
N GLU A 32 13.34 8.44 0.36
CA GLU A 32 14.47 7.64 0.82
C GLU A 32 15.82 8.23 0.36
N PRO A 33 16.91 7.99 1.13
CA PRO A 33 18.24 8.41 0.71
C PRO A 33 18.60 7.93 -0.70
N GLY A 34 19.03 8.87 -1.53
CA GLY A 34 19.37 8.65 -2.94
C GLY A 34 18.20 8.83 -3.92
N ALA A 35 16.98 9.12 -3.41
CA ALA A 35 15.80 9.40 -4.23
C ALA A 35 15.44 10.90 -4.29
N GLU A 36 16.28 11.78 -3.78
CA GLU A 36 16.00 13.23 -3.66
C GLU A 36 15.75 13.93 -5.00
N ASN A 37 16.27 13.39 -6.08
CA ASN A 37 16.09 13.93 -7.44
C ASN A 37 14.99 13.22 -8.24
N MET A 38 14.27 12.27 -7.63
CA MET A 38 13.15 11.62 -8.31
C MET A 38 11.92 12.54 -8.30
N PRO A 39 11.06 12.48 -9.33
CA PRO A 39 9.85 13.31 -9.40
C PRO A 39 8.69 12.77 -8.55
N PHE A 40 8.96 11.83 -7.66
CA PHE A 40 7.99 11.17 -6.77
C PHE A 40 8.63 10.81 -5.42
N SER A 41 7.80 10.66 -4.38
CA SER A 41 8.22 10.15 -3.08
C SER A 41 8.37 8.63 -3.12
N SER A 42 9.25 8.07 -2.30
CA SER A 42 9.39 6.61 -2.14
C SER A 42 8.14 5.99 -1.52
N ALA A 43 7.51 6.74 -0.60
CA ALA A 43 6.20 6.41 -0.04
C ALA A 43 5.47 7.67 0.43
N VAL A 44 4.15 7.55 0.63
CA VAL A 44 3.34 8.58 1.28
C VAL A 44 2.58 7.94 2.43
N ARG A 45 2.67 8.53 3.62
CA ARG A 45 1.86 8.13 4.77
C ARG A 45 0.64 9.05 4.88
N VAL A 46 -0.53 8.46 5.11
CA VAL A 46 -1.78 9.17 5.39
C VAL A 46 -2.43 8.50 6.59
N GLY A 47 -2.29 9.11 7.77
CA GLY A 47 -2.70 8.50 9.03
C GLY A 47 -2.00 7.15 9.24
N HIS A 48 -2.76 6.07 9.32
CA HIS A 48 -2.24 4.70 9.48
C HIS A 48 -1.99 3.95 8.16
N LEU A 49 -2.11 4.59 7.01
CA LEU A 49 -1.85 3.97 5.70
C LEU A 49 -0.53 4.48 5.12
N LEU A 50 0.26 3.54 4.63
CA LEU A 50 1.49 3.78 3.89
C LEU A 50 1.30 3.34 2.44
N PHE A 51 1.37 4.29 1.53
CA PHE A 51 1.32 4.07 0.09
C PHE A 51 2.75 4.01 -0.43
N VAL A 52 3.21 2.83 -0.79
CA VAL A 52 4.56 2.62 -1.34
C VAL A 52 4.50 2.80 -2.85
N SER A 53 5.38 3.62 -3.40
CA SER A 53 5.51 3.82 -4.84
C SER A 53 5.89 2.55 -5.58
N GLY A 54 5.65 2.51 -6.89
CA GLY A 54 6.07 1.41 -7.74
C GLY A 54 7.56 1.12 -7.59
N ALA A 55 7.89 -0.11 -7.24
CA ALA A 55 9.24 -0.61 -7.10
C ALA A 55 9.57 -1.57 -8.24
N LEU A 56 10.83 -1.52 -8.68
CA LEU A 56 11.41 -2.42 -9.68
C LEU A 56 12.41 -3.36 -9.01
N GLY A 57 12.81 -4.40 -9.71
CA GLY A 57 13.91 -5.27 -9.32
C GLY A 57 15.29 -4.60 -9.46
N TYR A 58 15.38 -3.35 -9.04
CA TYR A 58 16.56 -2.50 -9.15
C TYR A 58 17.49 -2.72 -7.96
N ASP A 59 18.74 -3.01 -8.25
CA ASP A 59 19.80 -3.07 -7.27
C ASP A 59 20.53 -1.73 -7.19
N ARG A 60 20.53 -1.13 -5.99
CA ARG A 60 21.13 0.19 -5.76
C ARG A 60 22.68 0.15 -5.76
N GLU A 61 23.28 -1.00 -5.46
CA GLU A 61 24.74 -1.17 -5.46
C GLU A 61 25.28 -1.24 -6.88
N THR A 62 24.67 -2.09 -7.71
CA THR A 62 25.07 -2.27 -9.11
C THR A 62 24.49 -1.20 -10.04
N ARG A 63 23.48 -0.45 -9.57
CA ARG A 63 22.75 0.56 -10.31
C ARG A 63 22.07 0.03 -11.57
N SER A 64 21.55 -1.19 -11.50
CA SER A 64 20.90 -1.90 -12.61
C SER A 64 19.75 -2.78 -12.11
N LEU A 65 18.90 -3.20 -13.03
CA LEU A 65 17.98 -4.30 -12.74
C LEU A 65 18.78 -5.59 -12.53
N VAL A 66 18.31 -6.43 -11.61
CA VAL A 66 18.92 -7.74 -11.40
C VAL A 66 18.71 -8.63 -12.63
N GLU A 67 19.71 -9.44 -12.94
CA GLU A 67 19.64 -10.40 -14.04
C GLU A 67 18.90 -11.68 -13.64
N GLY A 68 18.51 -12.50 -14.62
CA GLY A 68 17.94 -13.83 -14.42
C GLY A 68 16.43 -13.93 -14.70
N GLY A 69 15.82 -12.86 -15.22
CA GLY A 69 14.43 -12.88 -15.66
C GLY A 69 13.43 -12.57 -14.55
N ILE A 70 12.17 -12.93 -14.79
CA ILE A 70 11.03 -12.50 -13.97
C ILE A 70 11.13 -12.95 -12.50
N GLY A 71 11.64 -14.14 -12.23
CA GLY A 71 11.74 -14.65 -10.85
C GLY A 71 12.67 -13.82 -9.96
N PRO A 72 13.98 -13.72 -10.29
CA PRO A 72 14.92 -12.86 -9.58
C PRO A 72 14.48 -11.40 -9.50
N GLU A 73 13.90 -10.86 -10.59
CA GLU A 73 13.45 -9.48 -10.62
C GLU A 73 12.25 -9.26 -9.68
N THR A 74 11.27 -10.17 -9.67
CA THR A 74 10.15 -10.12 -8.72
C THR A 74 10.64 -10.19 -7.27
N LYS A 75 11.62 -11.07 -7.00
CA LYS A 75 12.20 -11.21 -5.67
C LYS A 75 12.81 -9.88 -5.21
N LYS A 76 13.67 -9.29 -6.05
CA LYS A 76 14.33 -8.01 -5.71
C LYS A 76 13.34 -6.87 -5.57
N THR A 77 12.30 -6.82 -6.40
CA THR A 77 11.21 -5.84 -6.29
C THR A 77 10.55 -5.92 -4.91
N LEU A 78 10.19 -7.12 -4.45
CA LEU A 78 9.55 -7.32 -3.16
C LEU A 78 10.50 -7.09 -1.98
N GLU A 79 11.79 -7.40 -2.12
CA GLU A 79 12.83 -7.02 -1.13
C GLU A 79 12.95 -5.49 -1.01
N ASN A 80 12.89 -4.75 -2.11
CA ASN A 80 12.91 -3.29 -2.09
C ASN A 80 11.65 -2.72 -1.40
N ILE A 81 10.46 -3.27 -1.69
CA ILE A 81 9.23 -2.91 -0.99
C ILE A 81 9.33 -3.21 0.50
N GLN A 82 9.82 -4.38 0.87
CA GLN A 82 10.03 -4.78 2.27
C GLN A 82 10.91 -3.79 3.00
N ALA A 83 12.04 -3.40 2.41
CA ALA A 83 12.95 -2.42 3.01
C ALA A 83 12.27 -1.06 3.23
N THR A 84 11.47 -0.58 2.26
CA THR A 84 10.70 0.66 2.41
C THR A 84 9.66 0.55 3.52
N LEU A 85 8.94 -0.58 3.61
CA LEU A 85 7.96 -0.83 4.67
C LEU A 85 8.62 -0.82 6.06
N GLU A 86 9.71 -1.57 6.23
CA GLU A 86 10.43 -1.69 7.51
C GLU A 86 11.03 -0.35 7.95
N ALA A 87 11.60 0.43 7.04
CA ALA A 87 12.12 1.76 7.32
C ALA A 87 11.04 2.75 7.79
N ASN A 88 9.76 2.45 7.52
CA ASN A 88 8.64 3.31 7.85
C ASN A 88 7.68 2.71 8.88
N GLY A 89 8.14 1.74 9.69
CA GLY A 89 7.39 1.17 10.80
C GLY A 89 6.27 0.21 10.39
N SER A 90 6.41 -0.43 9.22
CA SER A 90 5.48 -1.44 8.72
C SER A 90 6.21 -2.75 8.39
N SER A 91 5.54 -3.69 7.77
CA SER A 91 6.12 -4.98 7.35
C SER A 91 5.32 -5.60 6.21
N MET A 92 5.86 -6.65 5.58
CA MET A 92 5.14 -7.42 4.56
C MET A 92 3.83 -8.03 5.09
N ASN A 93 3.74 -8.34 6.38
CA ASN A 93 2.52 -8.87 7.01
C ASN A 93 1.41 -7.80 7.16
N ASN A 94 1.77 -6.53 7.14
CA ASN A 94 0.85 -5.41 7.26
C ASN A 94 0.37 -4.90 5.88
N VAL A 95 0.86 -5.49 4.79
CA VAL A 95 0.41 -5.16 3.43
C VAL A 95 -1.04 -5.59 3.25
N VAL A 96 -1.88 -4.66 2.80
CA VAL A 96 -3.31 -4.90 2.57
C VAL A 96 -3.66 -4.96 1.09
N LYS A 97 -2.89 -4.31 0.23
CA LYS A 97 -3.12 -4.28 -1.22
C LYS A 97 -1.80 -4.17 -1.97
N CYS A 98 -1.69 -4.87 -3.10
CA CYS A 98 -0.66 -4.59 -4.12
C CYS A 98 -1.27 -4.53 -5.52
N THR A 99 -0.64 -3.75 -6.41
CA THR A 99 -0.84 -3.79 -7.85
C THR A 99 0.46 -4.27 -8.49
N VAL A 100 0.36 -5.25 -9.37
CA VAL A 100 1.50 -5.83 -10.10
C VAL A 100 1.34 -5.51 -11.57
N PHE A 101 2.34 -4.86 -12.14
CA PHE A 101 2.45 -4.57 -13.57
C PHE A 101 3.49 -5.51 -14.17
N LEU A 102 3.15 -6.16 -15.28
CA LEU A 102 4.00 -7.09 -16.00
C LEU A 102 4.24 -6.58 -17.42
N ALA A 103 5.49 -6.51 -17.85
CA ALA A 103 5.82 -6.18 -19.24
C ALA A 103 5.31 -7.26 -20.21
N ASP A 104 5.29 -8.53 -19.76
CA ASP A 104 4.67 -9.65 -20.47
C ASP A 104 3.73 -10.41 -19.53
N ILE A 105 2.42 -10.38 -19.83
CA ILE A 105 1.41 -11.07 -19.01
C ILE A 105 1.60 -12.60 -18.98
N ASN A 106 2.28 -13.18 -19.95
CA ASN A 106 2.58 -14.62 -19.97
C ASN A 106 3.54 -15.02 -18.84
N GLU A 107 4.27 -14.09 -18.23
CA GLU A 107 5.13 -14.32 -17.08
C GLU A 107 4.39 -14.31 -15.73
N TRP A 108 3.07 -14.13 -15.74
CA TRP A 108 2.26 -14.05 -14.53
C TRP A 108 2.46 -15.23 -13.58
N ALA A 109 2.52 -16.47 -14.12
CA ALA A 109 2.69 -17.66 -13.30
C ALA A 109 4.07 -17.68 -12.59
N ALA A 110 5.13 -17.40 -13.32
CA ALA A 110 6.50 -17.40 -12.78
C ALA A 110 6.71 -16.24 -11.78
N MET A 111 6.15 -15.06 -12.03
CA MET A 111 6.09 -13.97 -11.06
C MET A 111 5.36 -14.40 -9.79
N ASN A 112 4.21 -15.06 -9.93
CA ASN A 112 3.38 -15.47 -8.82
C ASN A 112 4.03 -16.51 -7.91
N GLU A 113 4.84 -17.44 -8.44
CA GLU A 113 5.61 -18.40 -7.66
C GLU A 113 6.50 -17.71 -6.63
N VAL A 114 7.11 -16.58 -7.00
CA VAL A 114 7.94 -15.78 -6.08
C VAL A 114 7.09 -14.92 -5.18
N TYR A 115 6.08 -14.22 -5.76
CA TYR A 115 5.24 -13.29 -5.04
C TYR A 115 4.63 -13.90 -3.76
N VAL A 116 4.08 -15.11 -3.86
CA VAL A 116 3.39 -15.75 -2.73
C VAL A 116 4.31 -16.09 -1.56
N THR A 117 5.62 -16.13 -1.75
CA THR A 117 6.59 -16.45 -0.70
C THR A 117 6.84 -15.27 0.26
N PHE A 118 6.47 -14.06 -0.13
CA PHE A 118 6.72 -12.85 0.66
C PHE A 118 5.60 -12.50 1.65
N PHE A 119 4.41 -13.05 1.48
CA PHE A 119 3.24 -12.65 2.27
C PHE A 119 2.74 -13.80 3.15
N GLY A 120 2.78 -13.61 4.46
CA GLY A 120 2.13 -14.51 5.43
C GLY A 120 0.59 -14.43 5.34
N ASN A 121 0.07 -13.24 5.10
CA ASN A 121 -1.32 -12.96 4.76
C ASN A 121 -1.49 -12.89 3.23
N LYS A 122 -2.71 -12.88 2.75
CA LYS A 122 -3.03 -12.73 1.32
C LYS A 122 -3.58 -11.33 1.06
N PRO A 123 -2.73 -10.34 0.75
CA PRO A 123 -3.22 -8.99 0.44
C PRO A 123 -4.12 -9.00 -0.79
N ALA A 124 -5.06 -8.07 -0.86
CA ALA A 124 -5.80 -7.84 -2.08
C ALA A 124 -4.84 -7.50 -3.22
N ARG A 125 -5.05 -8.05 -4.43
CA ARG A 125 -4.14 -7.83 -5.54
C ARG A 125 -4.85 -7.63 -6.86
N SER A 126 -4.30 -6.75 -7.69
CA SER A 126 -4.52 -6.72 -9.13
C SER A 126 -3.22 -7.03 -9.83
N ALA A 127 -3.25 -7.79 -10.93
CA ALA A 127 -2.08 -8.05 -11.76
C ALA A 127 -2.49 -7.92 -13.23
N LEU A 128 -1.72 -7.17 -13.99
CA LEU A 128 -2.05 -6.82 -15.37
C LEU A 128 -0.80 -6.71 -16.25
N GLY A 129 -0.94 -7.00 -17.53
CA GLY A 129 0.07 -6.71 -18.54
C GLY A 129 0.03 -5.25 -18.97
N VAL A 130 1.20 -4.65 -19.19
CA VAL A 130 1.35 -3.25 -19.63
C VAL A 130 2.21 -3.17 -20.88
N ASN A 131 2.27 -2.00 -21.50
CA ASN A 131 3.02 -1.78 -22.73
C ASN A 131 4.49 -1.38 -22.47
N GLY A 132 5.11 -1.93 -21.44
CA GLY A 132 6.48 -1.65 -21.03
C GLY A 132 6.59 -0.98 -19.67
N LEU A 133 7.75 -1.11 -19.05
CA LEU A 133 8.09 -0.58 -17.75
C LEU A 133 9.41 0.20 -17.82
N ALA A 134 9.64 1.05 -16.83
CA ALA A 134 10.87 1.83 -16.75
C ALA A 134 12.11 0.92 -16.75
N LEU A 135 13.19 1.38 -17.35
CA LEU A 135 14.46 0.66 -17.50
C LEU A 135 14.36 -0.69 -18.25
N GLY A 136 13.22 -1.00 -18.87
CA GLY A 136 12.97 -2.30 -19.47
C GLY A 136 12.70 -3.41 -18.46
N ALA A 137 12.22 -3.04 -17.27
CA ALA A 137 11.83 -3.98 -16.21
C ALA A 137 10.74 -4.94 -16.67
N ARG A 138 10.76 -6.16 -16.14
CA ARG A 138 9.74 -7.18 -16.41
C ARG A 138 8.56 -7.08 -15.48
N THR A 139 8.77 -6.57 -14.27
CA THR A 139 7.72 -6.32 -13.28
C THR A 139 7.95 -5.03 -12.52
N GLU A 140 6.84 -4.40 -12.17
CA GLU A 140 6.75 -3.29 -11.21
C GLU A 140 5.65 -3.62 -10.23
N ILE A 141 5.86 -3.32 -8.95
CA ILE A 141 4.87 -3.60 -7.91
C ILE A 141 4.76 -2.37 -7.01
N GLU A 142 3.53 -1.93 -6.76
CA GLU A 142 3.19 -0.98 -5.72
C GLU A 142 2.37 -1.65 -4.64
N CYS A 143 2.47 -1.19 -3.38
CA CYS A 143 1.68 -1.75 -2.29
C CYS A 143 1.17 -0.67 -1.34
N ILE A 144 0.07 -1.00 -0.65
CA ILE A 144 -0.48 -0.23 0.47
C ILE A 144 -0.37 -1.11 1.71
N ALA A 145 0.15 -0.56 2.80
CA ALA A 145 0.29 -1.23 4.08
C ALA A 145 -0.31 -0.42 5.23
N VAL A 146 -0.60 -1.08 6.33
CA VAL A 146 -0.95 -0.43 7.59
C VAL A 146 0.34 -0.16 8.38
N VAL A 147 0.41 0.98 9.04
CA VAL A 147 1.47 1.36 9.99
C VAL A 147 0.83 1.45 11.37
N ASP A 148 1.47 0.87 12.38
CA ASP A 148 1.03 0.90 13.79
C ASP A 148 1.24 2.27 14.44
#